data_b7633313932cd05c2add7e4db0d49c4a
#
_entry.id   b7633313932cd05c2add7e4db0d49c4a
#
_cell.length_a   1.000
_cell.length_b   1.000
_cell.length_c   1.000
_cell.angle_alpha   90.00
_cell.angle_beta   90.00
_cell.angle_gamma   90.00
#
_symmetry.space_group_name_H-M   'P 1'
#
loop_
_entity.id
_entity.type
_entity.pdbx_description
1 polymer ?
#
loop_
_entity_poly.entity_id
_entity_poly.type
_entity_poly.pdbx_seq_one_letter_code
_entity_poly.pdbx_strand_id
1 'polypeptide(L)'
;MDDKVARDQAFGRHGGDIQGVIDHLDYISDLGATYIWTTPFLADNAPKGSYHGYAASDYYHIDPRFGDNGLYKTLVEKANEKGIGIIMDIVPNHCGTEHWWMEDLPFQDWIHQFDTYTGTNVAFSTNMDPNASKKDLYIQESGWFVPSMVDMNLDNPYVLKYFIQWGIWWIEYAGLDGFRVDTYPYNEKQPAAE
;
A
#
# COMPACT_ATOMS: atom_id res chain seq x y z
N MET A 1 -20.51 4.17 -4.19
CA MET A 1 -19.93 3.40 -5.30
C MET A 1 -20.93 3.28 -6.43
N ASP A 2 -20.51 3.41 -7.70
CA ASP A 2 -21.42 3.09 -8.80
C ASP A 2 -21.55 1.57 -8.89
N ASP A 3 -22.76 1.06 -8.69
CA ASP A 3 -23.08 -0.38 -8.76
C ASP A 3 -23.04 -0.92 -10.20
N LYS A 4 -22.63 -0.08 -11.15
CA LYS A 4 -22.60 -0.43 -12.57
C LYS A 4 -21.20 -0.42 -13.13
N VAL A 5 -20.81 -1.53 -13.70
CA VAL A 5 -19.55 -1.63 -14.47
C VAL A 5 -19.60 -0.68 -15.66
N ALA A 6 -18.84 0.41 -15.61
CA ALA A 6 -18.66 1.36 -16.71
C ALA A 6 -17.46 0.92 -17.56
N ARG A 7 -17.68 0.08 -18.54
CA ARG A 7 -16.61 -0.55 -19.36
C ARG A 7 -15.81 0.42 -20.21
N ASP A 8 -16.28 1.64 -20.35
CA ASP A 8 -15.64 2.77 -21.04
C ASP A 8 -14.78 3.63 -20.13
N GLN A 9 -14.74 3.35 -18.82
CA GLN A 9 -13.97 4.09 -17.82
C GLN A 9 -12.86 3.22 -17.21
N ALA A 10 -11.77 3.06 -17.91
CA ALA A 10 -10.66 2.21 -17.47
C ALA A 10 -10.04 2.60 -16.11
N PHE A 11 -10.21 3.85 -15.68
CA PHE A 11 -9.64 4.39 -14.43
C PHE A 11 -10.71 4.65 -13.36
N GLY A 12 -11.91 4.12 -13.55
CA GLY A 12 -13.01 4.26 -12.59
C GLY A 12 -13.06 3.13 -11.56
N ARG A 13 -13.79 3.36 -10.46
CA ARG A 13 -14.15 2.31 -9.52
C ARG A 13 -15.39 1.60 -10.06
N HIS A 14 -15.31 0.27 -10.22
CA HIS A 14 -16.35 -0.53 -10.87
C HIS A 14 -17.19 -1.37 -9.89
N GLY A 15 -17.20 -1.01 -8.63
CA GLY A 15 -17.89 -1.73 -7.58
C GLY A 15 -16.97 -2.72 -6.86
N GLY A 16 -17.57 -3.47 -5.95
CA GLY A 16 -16.86 -4.35 -5.02
C GLY A 16 -16.41 -3.61 -3.76
N ASP A 17 -16.65 -4.23 -2.62
CA ASP A 17 -16.29 -3.74 -1.30
C ASP A 17 -16.01 -4.92 -0.36
N ILE A 18 -15.64 -4.61 0.88
CA ILE A 18 -15.33 -5.62 1.89
C ILE A 18 -16.56 -6.49 2.19
N GLN A 19 -17.76 -5.90 2.23
CA GLN A 19 -18.98 -6.67 2.46
C GLN A 19 -19.24 -7.68 1.34
N GLY A 20 -18.99 -7.29 0.10
CA GLY A 20 -19.12 -8.18 -1.05
C GLY A 20 -18.14 -9.37 -0.98
N VAL A 21 -16.92 -9.18 -0.48
CA VAL A 21 -15.99 -10.29 -0.24
C VAL A 21 -16.54 -11.23 0.85
N ILE A 22 -17.02 -10.66 1.97
CA ILE A 22 -17.63 -11.42 3.06
C ILE A 22 -18.79 -12.28 2.56
N ASP A 23 -19.67 -11.72 1.76
CA ASP A 23 -20.85 -12.39 1.23
C ASP A 23 -20.51 -13.54 0.26
N HIS A 24 -19.29 -13.55 -0.28
CA HIS A 24 -18.81 -14.56 -1.23
C HIS A 24 -17.75 -15.52 -0.64
N LEU A 25 -17.50 -15.49 0.67
CA LEU A 25 -16.50 -16.36 1.31
C LEU A 25 -16.80 -17.87 1.12
N ASP A 26 -18.06 -18.28 1.06
CA ASP A 26 -18.42 -19.67 0.77
C ASP A 26 -17.96 -20.08 -0.63
N TYR A 27 -18.25 -19.25 -1.61
CA TYR A 27 -17.80 -19.49 -3.00
C TYR A 27 -16.26 -19.53 -3.10
N ILE A 28 -15.56 -18.62 -2.42
CA ILE A 28 -14.09 -18.57 -2.42
C ILE A 28 -13.51 -19.83 -1.74
N SER A 29 -14.12 -20.27 -0.65
CA SER A 29 -13.75 -21.53 0.03
C SER A 29 -13.95 -22.74 -0.88
N ASP A 30 -15.09 -22.83 -1.57
CA ASP A 30 -15.40 -23.92 -2.48
C ASP A 30 -14.44 -23.98 -3.68
N LEU A 31 -13.81 -22.87 -4.07
CA LEU A 31 -12.72 -22.85 -5.05
C LEU A 31 -11.41 -23.43 -4.51
N GLY A 32 -11.30 -23.70 -3.22
CA GLY A 32 -10.10 -24.22 -2.57
C GLY A 32 -9.05 -23.15 -2.28
N ALA A 33 -9.43 -21.88 -2.21
CA ALA A 33 -8.52 -20.80 -1.82
C ALA A 33 -8.12 -20.94 -0.35
N THR A 34 -6.83 -20.79 -0.06
CA THR A 34 -6.28 -20.81 1.30
C THR A 34 -5.96 -19.42 1.82
N TYR A 35 -5.79 -18.45 0.92
CA TYR A 35 -5.55 -17.04 1.24
C TYR A 35 -6.31 -16.13 0.28
N ILE A 36 -6.72 -14.98 0.78
CA ILE A 36 -7.25 -13.87 -0.01
C ILE A 36 -6.25 -12.70 0.10
N TRP A 37 -5.81 -12.22 -1.05
CA TRP A 37 -5.09 -10.98 -1.22
C TRP A 37 -5.89 -10.08 -2.14
N THR A 38 -6.25 -8.90 -1.64
CA THR A 38 -7.00 -7.89 -2.40
C THR A 38 -6.08 -6.75 -2.85
N THR A 39 -6.58 -5.86 -3.69
CA THR A 39 -5.96 -4.53 -3.86
C THR A 39 -5.91 -3.79 -2.53
N PRO A 40 -5.05 -2.76 -2.37
CA PRO A 40 -4.98 -1.99 -1.13
C PRO A 40 -6.35 -1.41 -0.75
N PHE A 41 -6.74 -1.61 0.51
CA PHE A 41 -7.98 -1.07 1.07
C PHE A 41 -7.78 0.21 1.87
N LEU A 42 -6.55 0.67 2.08
CA LEU A 42 -6.27 1.92 2.78
C LEU A 42 -6.83 3.12 2.02
N ALA A 43 -7.15 4.18 2.76
CA ALA A 43 -7.69 5.39 2.19
C ALA A 43 -6.76 5.98 1.11
N ASP A 44 -7.31 6.23 -0.07
CA ASP A 44 -6.63 6.84 -1.21
C ASP A 44 -7.50 7.96 -1.76
N ASN A 45 -7.14 9.21 -1.44
CA ASN A 45 -7.88 10.40 -1.82
C ASN A 45 -7.34 11.07 -3.09
N ALA A 46 -6.46 10.38 -3.84
CA ALA A 46 -5.95 10.91 -5.09
C ALA A 46 -7.09 11.34 -6.02
N PRO A 47 -7.06 12.57 -6.57
CA PRO A 47 -8.15 13.09 -7.41
C PRO A 47 -8.31 12.33 -8.73
N LYS A 48 -7.29 11.59 -9.12
CA LYS A 48 -7.30 10.69 -10.29
C LYS A 48 -6.60 9.40 -9.94
N GLY A 49 -7.15 8.27 -10.38
CA GLY A 49 -6.52 6.97 -10.22
C GLY A 49 -6.69 6.32 -8.84
N SER A 50 -7.43 6.92 -7.90
CA SER A 50 -7.61 6.37 -6.54
C SER A 50 -8.24 4.97 -6.51
N TYR A 51 -8.75 4.47 -7.64
CA TYR A 51 -9.34 3.13 -7.74
C TYR A 51 -8.36 2.00 -7.41
N HIS A 52 -7.06 2.22 -7.62
CA HIS A 52 -6.05 1.19 -7.38
C HIS A 52 -5.60 1.11 -5.92
N GLY A 53 -5.75 2.18 -5.12
CA GLY A 53 -5.44 2.19 -3.70
C GLY A 53 -3.95 2.33 -3.33
N TYR A 54 -3.04 2.53 -4.31
CA TYR A 54 -1.60 2.57 -4.07
C TYR A 54 -1.06 3.93 -3.65
N ALA A 55 -1.87 4.99 -3.67
CA ALA A 55 -1.48 6.33 -3.21
C ALA A 55 -2.12 6.64 -1.84
N ALA A 56 -1.71 5.91 -0.80
CA ALA A 56 -2.31 6.02 0.52
C ALA A 56 -2.29 7.46 1.04
N SER A 57 -3.46 7.95 1.45
CA SER A 57 -3.63 9.23 2.13
C SER A 57 -3.79 9.09 3.65
N ASP A 58 -4.00 7.87 4.13
CA ASP A 58 -4.06 7.50 5.55
C ASP A 58 -3.71 6.02 5.70
N TYR A 59 -2.74 5.72 6.57
CA TYR A 59 -2.27 4.35 6.80
C TYR A 59 -3.05 3.59 7.86
N TYR A 60 -3.89 4.26 8.66
CA TYR A 60 -4.65 3.63 9.76
C TYR A 60 -6.14 3.49 9.48
N HIS A 61 -6.62 3.96 8.33
CA HIS A 61 -8.03 3.88 7.98
C HIS A 61 -8.26 3.18 6.65
N ILE A 62 -9.21 2.25 6.68
CA ILE A 62 -9.77 1.66 5.46
C ILE A 62 -10.52 2.75 4.68
N ASP A 63 -10.38 2.75 3.37
CA ASP A 63 -11.10 3.66 2.48
C ASP A 63 -12.61 3.50 2.67
N PRO A 64 -13.33 4.56 3.03
CA PRO A 64 -14.77 4.48 3.32
C PRO A 64 -15.61 4.01 2.13
N ARG A 65 -15.04 3.98 0.92
CA ARG A 65 -15.67 3.41 -0.27
C ARG A 65 -15.66 1.88 -0.28
N PHE A 66 -14.79 1.25 0.51
CA PHE A 66 -14.73 -0.21 0.69
C PHE A 66 -15.37 -0.66 2.00
N GLY A 67 -15.47 0.22 2.99
CA GLY A 67 -15.98 -0.09 4.32
C GLY A 67 -15.27 0.71 5.39
N ASP A 68 -15.00 0.07 6.52
CA ASP A 68 -14.26 0.64 7.64
C ASP A 68 -13.35 -0.41 8.30
N ASN A 69 -12.56 0.02 9.27
CA ASN A 69 -11.64 -0.86 10.00
C ASN A 69 -12.37 -2.02 10.71
N GLY A 70 -13.57 -1.77 11.25
CA GLY A 70 -14.37 -2.78 11.92
C GLY A 70 -14.88 -3.86 10.95
N LEU A 71 -15.31 -3.43 9.76
CA LEU A 71 -15.74 -4.35 8.71
C LEU A 71 -14.56 -5.16 8.15
N TYR A 72 -13.38 -4.55 8.03
CA TYR A 72 -12.16 -5.25 7.62
C TYR A 72 -11.75 -6.34 8.63
N LYS A 73 -11.78 -6.03 9.93
CA LYS A 73 -11.59 -7.01 10.99
C LYS A 73 -12.61 -8.15 10.89
N THR A 74 -13.88 -7.84 10.65
CA THR A 74 -14.94 -8.83 10.46
C THR A 74 -14.67 -9.74 9.25
N LEU A 75 -14.12 -9.19 8.16
CA LEU A 75 -13.69 -10.00 7.00
C LEU A 75 -12.64 -11.02 7.42
N VAL A 76 -11.60 -10.59 8.16
CA VAL A 76 -10.53 -11.48 8.63
C VAL A 76 -11.09 -12.59 9.52
N GLU A 77 -11.91 -12.24 10.51
CA GLU A 77 -12.54 -13.20 11.42
C GLU A 77 -13.36 -14.25 10.65
N LYS A 78 -14.23 -13.84 9.73
CA LYS A 78 -15.07 -14.73 8.94
C LYS A 78 -14.31 -15.59 7.93
N ALA A 79 -13.23 -15.05 7.34
CA ALA A 79 -12.36 -15.81 6.46
C ALA A 79 -11.63 -16.91 7.24
N ASN A 80 -11.10 -16.59 8.43
CA ASN A 80 -10.41 -17.53 9.30
C ASN A 80 -11.34 -18.66 9.80
N GLU A 81 -12.62 -18.38 10.05
CA GLU A 81 -13.62 -19.42 10.36
C GLU A 81 -13.76 -20.46 9.24
N LYS A 82 -13.40 -20.10 8.01
CA LYS A 82 -13.41 -20.99 6.83
C LYS A 82 -12.02 -21.55 6.48
N GLY A 83 -11.02 -21.29 7.31
CA GLY A 83 -9.63 -21.70 7.07
C GLY A 83 -8.95 -20.90 5.96
N ILE A 84 -9.44 -19.68 5.67
CA ILE A 84 -8.88 -18.77 4.67
C ILE A 84 -8.16 -17.64 5.41
N GLY A 85 -6.86 -17.48 5.16
CA GLY A 85 -6.07 -16.35 5.67
C GLY A 85 -6.27 -15.08 4.84
N ILE A 86 -6.05 -13.92 5.45
CA ILE A 86 -6.10 -12.62 4.78
C ILE A 86 -4.71 -12.01 4.73
N ILE A 87 -4.28 -11.67 3.52
CA ILE A 87 -3.02 -10.94 3.24
C ILE A 87 -3.38 -9.51 2.86
N MET A 88 -2.85 -8.55 3.61
CA MET A 88 -3.01 -7.13 3.32
C MET A 88 -1.95 -6.65 2.34
N ASP A 89 -2.38 -5.94 1.30
CA ASP A 89 -1.47 -5.23 0.39
C ASP A 89 -0.99 -3.95 1.06
N ILE A 90 0.32 -3.77 1.18
CA ILE A 90 0.95 -2.62 1.83
C ILE A 90 2.00 -1.96 0.94
N VAL A 91 2.14 -0.65 1.09
CA VAL A 91 3.07 0.17 0.32
C VAL A 91 3.86 1.07 1.26
N PRO A 92 4.94 0.59 1.88
CA PRO A 92 5.79 1.43 2.73
C PRO A 92 6.70 2.38 1.93
N ASN A 93 6.94 2.10 0.66
CA ASN A 93 7.85 2.88 -0.20
C ASN A 93 7.39 4.32 -0.43
N HIS A 94 6.10 4.55 -0.57
CA HIS A 94 5.58 5.89 -0.89
C HIS A 94 4.19 6.12 -0.29
N CYS A 95 3.83 7.39 -0.08
CA CYS A 95 2.47 7.82 0.20
C CYS A 95 1.90 8.67 -0.93
N GLY A 96 0.60 8.88 -0.95
CA GLY A 96 -0.05 9.81 -1.88
C GLY A 96 0.23 11.27 -1.52
N THR A 97 0.22 12.15 -2.54
CA THR A 97 0.30 13.62 -2.31
C THR A 97 -0.88 14.17 -1.51
N GLU A 98 -1.97 13.42 -1.39
CA GLU A 98 -3.13 13.78 -0.57
C GLU A 98 -3.01 13.29 0.89
N HIS A 99 -1.87 12.71 1.27
CA HIS A 99 -1.60 12.36 2.65
C HIS A 99 -1.40 13.64 3.47
N TRP A 100 -2.01 13.71 4.66
CA TRP A 100 -1.93 14.89 5.53
C TRP A 100 -0.49 15.30 5.91
N TRP A 101 0.48 14.41 5.81
CA TRP A 101 1.90 14.74 5.95
C TRP A 101 2.38 15.79 4.95
N MET A 102 1.74 15.91 3.78
CA MET A 102 2.14 16.92 2.80
C MET A 102 1.81 18.33 3.24
N GLU A 103 0.92 18.49 4.21
CA GLU A 103 0.62 19.78 4.86
C GLU A 103 1.56 20.06 6.04
N ASP A 104 1.96 18.99 6.79
CA ASP A 104 2.79 19.11 7.99
C ASP A 104 3.64 17.84 8.17
N LEU A 105 4.86 17.86 7.66
CA LEU A 105 5.81 16.75 7.80
C LEU A 105 6.31 16.65 9.25
N PRO A 106 6.31 15.44 9.86
CA PRO A 106 6.88 15.25 11.20
C PRO A 106 8.35 15.68 11.32
N PHE A 107 9.13 15.48 10.24
CA PHE A 107 10.52 15.91 10.09
C PHE A 107 10.77 16.29 8.63
N GLN A 108 11.77 17.16 8.38
CA GLN A 108 12.11 17.58 7.01
C GLN A 108 12.54 16.41 6.11
N ASP A 109 13.18 15.40 6.68
CA ASP A 109 13.66 14.20 6.03
C ASP A 109 12.71 12.98 6.20
N TRP A 110 11.41 13.24 6.42
CA TRP A 110 10.38 12.21 6.45
C TRP A 110 10.18 11.56 5.08
N ILE A 111 10.36 12.36 4.05
CA ILE A 111 10.27 11.98 2.64
C ILE A 111 11.56 12.41 1.91
N HIS A 112 11.87 11.77 0.79
CA HIS A 112 12.91 12.29 -0.10
C HIS A 112 12.40 13.51 -0.86
N GLN A 113 13.08 14.65 -0.68
CA GLN A 113 12.73 15.93 -1.28
C GLN A 113 13.75 16.28 -2.37
N PHE A 114 13.24 16.85 -3.46
CA PHE A 114 14.05 17.31 -4.59
C PHE A 114 13.61 18.72 -5.00
N ASP A 115 14.53 19.52 -5.51
CA ASP A 115 14.23 20.87 -6.01
C ASP A 115 13.19 20.86 -7.15
N THR A 116 13.17 19.79 -7.92
CA THR A 116 12.18 19.50 -8.96
C THR A 116 11.81 18.04 -8.90
N TYR A 117 10.62 17.67 -9.38
CA TYR A 117 10.22 16.29 -9.44
C TYR A 117 11.32 15.40 -10.01
N THR A 118 11.74 14.42 -9.24
CA THR A 118 12.73 13.41 -9.61
C THR A 118 12.09 12.04 -9.40
N GLY A 119 11.76 11.37 -10.49
CA GLY A 119 11.19 10.03 -10.46
C GLY A 119 12.26 8.96 -10.32
N THR A 120 11.88 7.80 -9.74
CA THR A 120 12.73 6.60 -9.75
C THR A 120 13.04 6.19 -11.20
N ASN A 121 14.21 5.59 -11.40
CA ASN A 121 14.63 5.11 -12.72
C ASN A 121 13.97 3.78 -13.14
N VAL A 122 13.18 3.15 -12.25
CA VAL A 122 12.46 1.87 -12.49
C VAL A 122 13.37 0.73 -12.99
N ALA A 123 14.64 0.79 -12.68
CA ALA A 123 15.64 -0.15 -13.19
C ALA A 123 16.06 -1.16 -12.11
N PHE A 124 15.26 -2.20 -11.86
CA PHE A 124 15.52 -3.22 -10.84
C PHE A 124 16.90 -3.88 -10.94
N SER A 125 17.45 -3.98 -12.17
CA SER A 125 18.80 -4.51 -12.38
C SER A 125 19.88 -3.67 -11.70
N THR A 126 19.63 -2.38 -11.45
CA THR A 126 20.55 -1.49 -10.74
C THR A 126 20.91 -2.03 -9.36
N ASN A 127 19.95 -2.59 -8.62
CA ASN A 127 20.18 -3.19 -7.30
C ASN A 127 21.03 -4.46 -7.33
N MET A 128 21.10 -5.12 -8.47
CA MET A 128 21.83 -6.39 -8.66
C MET A 128 23.16 -6.18 -9.39
N ASP A 129 23.38 -5.02 -10.01
CA ASP A 129 24.60 -4.72 -10.76
C ASP A 129 25.71 -4.23 -9.80
N PRO A 130 26.79 -4.97 -9.61
CA PRO A 130 27.91 -4.55 -8.75
C PRO A 130 28.65 -3.33 -9.31
N ASN A 131 28.43 -2.96 -10.57
CA ASN A 131 29.01 -1.81 -11.23
C ASN A 131 28.02 -0.63 -11.37
N ALA A 132 26.82 -0.74 -10.81
CA ALA A 132 25.87 0.36 -10.82
C ALA A 132 26.46 1.64 -10.20
N SER A 133 26.18 2.78 -10.81
CA SER A 133 26.63 4.04 -10.24
C SER A 133 25.90 4.34 -8.94
N LYS A 134 26.56 4.99 -8.00
CA LYS A 134 25.91 5.42 -6.75
C LYS A 134 24.72 6.36 -7.01
N LYS A 135 24.76 7.13 -8.09
CA LYS A 135 23.67 8.01 -8.48
C LYS A 135 22.45 7.21 -8.95
N ASP A 136 22.66 6.16 -9.72
CA ASP A 136 21.55 5.33 -10.22
C ASP A 136 20.90 4.55 -9.08
N LEU A 137 21.70 4.03 -8.14
CA LEU A 137 21.21 3.40 -6.91
C LEU A 137 20.37 4.39 -6.09
N TYR A 138 20.91 5.58 -5.83
CA TYR A 138 20.21 6.62 -5.09
C TYR A 138 18.87 7.01 -5.75
N ILE A 139 18.86 7.23 -7.08
CA ILE A 139 17.63 7.57 -7.80
C ILE A 139 16.63 6.41 -7.81
N GLN A 140 17.09 5.18 -7.82
CA GLN A 140 16.22 4.02 -7.71
C GLN A 140 15.50 3.96 -6.36
N GLU A 141 16.25 4.16 -5.28
CA GLU A 141 15.78 3.97 -3.90
C GLU A 141 15.07 5.22 -3.34
N SER A 142 15.39 6.43 -3.85
CA SER A 142 14.90 7.70 -3.30
C SER A 142 14.00 8.49 -4.26
N GLY A 143 13.96 8.10 -5.54
CA GLY A 143 13.14 8.80 -6.54
C GLY A 143 11.65 8.50 -6.35
N TRP A 144 10.81 9.51 -6.47
CA TRP A 144 9.36 9.34 -6.37
C TRP A 144 8.84 8.36 -7.42
N PHE A 145 7.93 7.49 -7.03
CA PHE A 145 7.39 6.46 -7.95
C PHE A 145 6.67 7.11 -9.15
N VAL A 146 5.78 8.05 -8.89
CA VAL A 146 5.17 8.97 -9.85
C VAL A 146 4.95 10.34 -9.19
N PRO A 147 4.60 11.41 -9.93
CA PRO A 147 4.41 12.74 -9.33
C PRO A 147 3.39 12.81 -8.18
N SER A 148 2.45 11.88 -8.11
CA SER A 148 1.43 11.78 -7.06
C SER A 148 1.75 10.78 -5.96
N MET A 149 2.91 10.12 -5.99
CA MET A 149 3.35 9.12 -5.03
C MET A 149 4.75 9.48 -4.52
N VAL A 150 4.76 10.09 -3.34
CA VAL A 150 5.93 10.70 -2.71
C VAL A 150 6.74 9.65 -1.99
N ASP A 151 8.03 9.57 -2.27
CA ASP A 151 8.92 8.58 -1.71
C ASP A 151 9.19 8.81 -0.22
N MET A 152 9.04 7.74 0.58
CA MET A 152 9.26 7.74 2.02
C MET A 152 10.72 7.45 2.33
N ASN A 153 11.36 8.24 3.16
CA ASN A 153 12.77 8.04 3.56
C ASN A 153 12.87 6.98 4.67
N LEU A 154 12.96 5.71 4.30
CA LEU A 154 13.07 4.61 5.28
C LEU A 154 14.44 4.55 5.97
N ASP A 155 15.48 5.21 5.45
CA ASP A 155 16.75 5.41 6.16
C ASP A 155 16.59 6.32 7.41
N ASN A 156 15.52 7.11 7.47
CA ASN A 156 15.17 7.82 8.70
C ASN A 156 14.58 6.81 9.72
N PRO A 157 15.23 6.61 10.88
CA PRO A 157 14.81 5.60 11.85
C PRO A 157 13.42 5.84 12.46
N TYR A 158 12.89 7.05 12.37
CA TYR A 158 11.53 7.35 12.83
C TYR A 158 10.48 6.95 11.78
N VAL A 159 10.78 7.13 10.49
CA VAL A 159 9.93 6.63 9.39
C VAL A 159 9.86 5.11 9.44
N LEU A 160 11.02 4.45 9.50
CA LEU A 160 11.09 3.00 9.63
C LEU A 160 10.31 2.49 10.83
N LYS A 161 10.54 3.08 12.00
CA LYS A 161 9.80 2.72 13.22
C LYS A 161 8.29 2.91 13.08
N TYR A 162 7.86 3.97 12.40
CA TYR A 162 6.44 4.21 12.13
C TYR A 162 5.84 3.06 11.33
N PHE A 163 6.47 2.64 10.24
CA PHE A 163 5.96 1.55 9.41
C PHE A 163 6.00 0.18 10.11
N ILE A 164 7.04 -0.10 10.92
CA ILE A 164 7.09 -1.31 11.74
C ILE A 164 5.92 -1.32 12.73
N GLN A 165 5.70 -0.24 13.48
CA GLN A 165 4.61 -0.14 14.45
C GLN A 165 3.23 -0.18 13.78
N TRP A 166 3.10 0.44 12.61
CA TRP A 166 1.90 0.39 11.79
C TRP A 166 1.58 -1.04 11.33
N GLY A 167 2.57 -1.78 10.85
CA GLY A 167 2.39 -3.17 10.45
C GLY A 167 1.96 -4.06 11.63
N ILE A 168 2.66 -3.94 12.77
CA ILE A 168 2.30 -4.64 14.01
C ILE A 168 0.86 -4.30 14.42
N TRP A 169 0.48 -3.02 14.36
CA TRP A 169 -0.86 -2.58 14.71
C TRP A 169 -1.93 -3.25 13.85
N TRP A 170 -1.75 -3.34 12.53
CA TRP A 170 -2.70 -4.02 11.65
C TRP A 170 -2.80 -5.51 11.93
N ILE A 171 -1.67 -6.20 12.20
CA ILE A 171 -1.67 -7.61 12.60
C ILE A 171 -2.47 -7.80 13.89
N GLU A 172 -2.20 -7.00 14.92
CA GLU A 172 -2.88 -7.12 16.21
C GLU A 172 -4.35 -6.69 16.15
N TYR A 173 -4.66 -5.61 15.43
CA TYR A 173 -6.01 -5.07 15.34
C TYR A 173 -6.93 -5.99 14.53
N ALA A 174 -6.51 -6.39 13.35
CA ALA A 174 -7.35 -7.14 12.42
C ALA A 174 -7.15 -8.65 12.47
N GLY A 175 -6.01 -9.14 12.99
CA GLY A 175 -5.67 -10.56 12.99
C GLY A 175 -5.16 -11.07 11.64
N LEU A 176 -4.39 -10.23 10.92
CA LEU A 176 -3.86 -10.56 9.59
C LEU A 176 -2.90 -11.74 9.61
N ASP A 177 -2.92 -12.55 8.55
CA ASP A 177 -2.01 -13.68 8.36
C ASP A 177 -0.71 -13.28 7.68
N GLY A 178 -0.67 -12.12 7.02
CA GLY A 178 0.54 -11.63 6.37
C GLY A 178 0.35 -10.34 5.57
N PHE A 179 1.45 -9.90 4.97
CA PHE A 179 1.50 -8.75 4.08
C PHE A 179 1.99 -9.12 2.69
N ARG A 180 1.44 -8.49 1.67
CA ARG A 180 2.06 -8.36 0.36
C ARG A 180 2.65 -6.96 0.27
N VAL A 181 3.95 -6.87 0.18
CA VAL A 181 4.67 -5.58 0.12
C VAL A 181 4.84 -5.18 -1.34
N ASP A 182 4.18 -4.09 -1.73
CA ASP A 182 4.36 -3.50 -3.06
C ASP A 182 5.68 -2.73 -3.13
N THR A 183 6.19 -2.55 -4.34
CA THR A 183 7.40 -1.76 -4.62
C THR A 183 8.62 -2.09 -3.75
N TYR A 184 8.68 -3.30 -3.18
CA TYR A 184 9.76 -3.73 -2.30
C TYR A 184 11.19 -3.44 -2.83
N PRO A 185 11.50 -3.62 -4.14
CA PRO A 185 12.83 -3.36 -4.68
C PRO A 185 13.21 -1.87 -4.78
N TYR A 186 12.30 -0.96 -4.50
CA TYR A 186 12.54 0.50 -4.53
C TYR A 186 12.89 1.04 -3.14
N ASN A 187 12.67 0.28 -2.08
CA ASN A 187 13.05 0.67 -0.74
C ASN A 187 14.56 0.48 -0.53
N GLU A 188 15.11 1.22 0.43
CA GLU A 188 16.46 1.02 0.93
C GLU A 188 16.59 -0.42 1.46
N LYS A 189 17.70 -1.08 1.12
CA LYS A 189 17.87 -2.52 1.37
C LYS A 189 17.87 -2.90 2.86
N GLN A 190 18.53 -2.10 3.68
CA GLN A 190 18.66 -2.40 5.11
C GLN A 190 17.32 -2.23 5.83
N PRO A 191 16.61 -1.09 5.69
CA PRO A 191 15.29 -0.92 6.26
C PRO A 191 14.26 -1.94 5.78
N ALA A 192 14.29 -2.29 4.50
CA ALA A 192 13.36 -3.27 3.94
C ALA A 192 13.53 -4.70 4.49
N ALA A 193 14.65 -4.99 5.16
CA ALA A 193 14.92 -6.29 5.78
C ALA A 193 14.45 -6.39 7.25
N GLU A 194 14.07 -5.28 7.87
CA GLU A 194 13.57 -5.19 9.25
C GLU A 194 12.05 -5.34 9.32
#